data_a4aa8c8bdfb2d90cb1208f1660494679
#
_entry.id   a4aa8c8bdfb2d90cb1208f1660494679
#
_cell.length_a   1.000
_cell.length_b   1.000
_cell.length_c   1.000
_cell.angle_alpha   90.00
_cell.angle_beta   90.00
_cell.angle_gamma   90.00
#
_symmetry.space_group_name_H-M   'P 1'
#
loop_
_entity.id
_entity.type
_entity.pdbx_description
1 polymer ?
#
loop_
_entity_poly.entity_id
_entity_poly.type
_entity_poly.pdbx_seq_one_letter_code
_entity_poly.pdbx_strand_id
1 'polypeptide(L)'
;MKRILFSILVLVCAMGVKAQDMMVATLQSGEESKVFYGADSFVEAYNAAQTGDLITLSPGTFNVPTITKSLKIQGAGYIDDPDNGSYRTILNYKLKINLSEGNTDDFLLEGVYSHVDLEVTGTATINRFVVKRCRFDNVYFSGSTTNGSRLEHCRIAGYLGIGTNAVNFSVVNSIVRNMSGNTTGSIIVYRNSIIHGFNSYYDKIVANFENCILNGSSGNFQHSYLHENSVVKNCLSFYEGMFNGVLSKENVWYSNKTEIWGSDKGYSDTDLYELTDDAKSKYVGTDGKEIGIHGGDVPFTFTPSHPQITKRDIATKTSGGKLKVEITVEAQEN
;
A
#
# COMPACT_ATOMS: atom_id res chain seq x y z
N MET A 1 38.02 -48.21 -3.31
CA MET A 1 38.03 -46.83 -3.86
C MET A 1 36.74 -46.45 -4.61
N LYS A 2 36.26 -47.22 -5.57
CA LYS A 2 35.00 -46.86 -6.32
C LYS A 2 33.74 -46.71 -5.42
N ARG A 3 33.60 -47.50 -4.37
CA ARG A 3 32.46 -47.45 -3.43
C ARG A 3 32.49 -46.20 -2.52
N ILE A 4 33.68 -45.74 -2.14
CA ILE A 4 33.84 -44.51 -1.33
C ILE A 4 33.56 -43.28 -2.16
N LEU A 5 33.96 -43.25 -3.46
CA LEU A 5 33.67 -42.14 -4.38
C LEU A 5 32.17 -42.00 -4.62
N PHE A 6 31.43 -43.11 -4.73
CA PHE A 6 29.98 -43.10 -4.92
C PHE A 6 29.25 -42.58 -3.66
N SER A 7 29.74 -42.96 -2.46
CA SER A 7 29.17 -42.46 -1.20
C SER A 7 29.40 -40.95 -1.00
N ILE A 8 30.57 -40.44 -1.42
CA ILE A 8 30.87 -38.99 -1.37
C ILE A 8 30.01 -38.24 -2.37
N LEU A 9 29.79 -38.77 -3.58
CA LEU A 9 28.93 -38.16 -4.58
C LEU A 9 27.46 -38.08 -4.12
N VAL A 10 26.95 -39.14 -3.48
CA VAL A 10 25.59 -39.16 -2.91
C VAL A 10 25.49 -38.21 -1.70
N LEU A 11 26.53 -38.04 -0.90
CA LEU A 11 26.55 -37.10 0.23
C LEU A 11 26.58 -35.64 -0.25
N VAL A 12 27.27 -35.33 -1.35
CA VAL A 12 27.29 -33.99 -1.97
C VAL A 12 25.91 -33.64 -2.60
N CYS A 13 25.23 -34.64 -3.16
CA CYS A 13 23.86 -34.45 -3.65
C CYS A 13 22.81 -34.34 -2.53
N ALA A 14 23.13 -34.82 -1.31
CA ALA A 14 22.27 -34.72 -0.14
C ALA A 14 22.50 -33.44 0.70
N MET A 15 23.52 -32.64 0.38
CA MET A 15 23.59 -31.26 0.87
C MET A 15 22.48 -30.47 0.17
N GLY A 16 21.36 -30.39 0.89
CA GLY A 16 20.09 -29.92 0.44
C GLY A 16 20.21 -28.73 -0.50
N VAL A 17 19.76 -28.91 -1.71
CA VAL A 17 19.22 -27.81 -2.46
C VAL A 17 18.08 -27.27 -1.58
N LYS A 18 18.38 -26.27 -0.71
CA LYS A 18 17.35 -25.38 -0.25
C LYS A 18 16.73 -24.91 -1.54
N ALA A 19 15.45 -25.22 -1.75
CA ALA A 19 14.70 -24.52 -2.76
C ALA A 19 14.95 -23.04 -2.45
N GLN A 20 15.86 -22.44 -3.19
CA GLN A 20 16.13 -21.02 -3.13
C GLN A 20 14.76 -20.42 -3.38
N ASP A 21 14.29 -19.55 -2.50
CA ASP A 21 13.06 -18.77 -2.75
C ASP A 21 13.27 -18.06 -4.07
N MET A 22 12.81 -18.70 -5.14
CA MET A 22 13.14 -18.29 -6.49
C MET A 22 12.16 -17.18 -6.83
N MET A 23 12.63 -15.95 -6.78
CA MET A 23 11.85 -14.78 -7.20
C MET A 23 11.39 -14.99 -8.64
N VAL A 24 10.11 -14.83 -8.85
CA VAL A 24 9.47 -15.06 -10.15
C VAL A 24 8.65 -13.82 -10.52
N ALA A 25 8.85 -13.32 -11.72
CA ALA A 25 7.97 -12.36 -12.35
C ALA A 25 7.28 -13.02 -13.55
N THR A 26 5.96 -12.91 -13.61
CA THR A 26 5.17 -13.38 -14.75
C THR A 26 4.60 -12.18 -15.49
N LEU A 27 4.93 -12.08 -16.77
CA LEU A 27 4.36 -11.10 -17.70
C LEU A 27 3.18 -11.75 -18.44
N GLN A 28 2.03 -11.12 -18.39
CA GLN A 28 0.88 -11.46 -19.23
C GLN A 28 0.62 -10.31 -20.22
N SER A 29 0.72 -10.62 -21.50
CA SER A 29 0.47 -9.71 -22.61
C SER A 29 -0.60 -10.34 -23.51
N GLY A 30 -1.83 -9.86 -23.41
CA GLY A 30 -2.97 -10.50 -24.04
C GLY A 30 -3.17 -11.94 -23.55
N GLU A 31 -3.12 -12.91 -24.49
CA GLU A 31 -3.21 -14.35 -24.18
C GLU A 31 -1.85 -15.01 -23.92
N GLU A 32 -0.75 -14.31 -24.16
CA GLU A 32 0.61 -14.84 -23.94
C GLU A 32 1.08 -14.59 -22.51
N SER A 33 1.79 -15.59 -21.96
CA SER A 33 2.42 -15.49 -20.65
C SER A 33 3.90 -15.85 -20.75
N LYS A 34 4.78 -15.04 -20.12
CA LYS A 34 6.22 -15.27 -20.03
C LYS A 34 6.65 -15.22 -18.58
N VAL A 35 7.58 -16.11 -18.20
CA VAL A 35 8.08 -16.22 -16.83
C VAL A 35 9.56 -15.89 -16.79
N PHE A 36 9.94 -15.06 -15.83
CA PHE A 36 11.31 -14.61 -15.57
C PHE A 36 11.69 -14.99 -14.14
N TYR A 37 12.99 -15.26 -13.90
CA TYR A 37 13.46 -15.80 -12.63
C TYR A 37 14.62 -14.97 -12.07
N GLY A 38 14.70 -14.90 -10.73
CA GLY A 38 15.78 -14.23 -10.01
C GLY A 38 15.44 -12.77 -9.63
N ALA A 39 16.39 -12.11 -9.00
CA ALA A 39 16.21 -10.75 -8.47
C ALA A 39 15.91 -9.70 -9.56
N ASP A 40 16.40 -9.92 -10.77
CA ASP A 40 16.20 -9.03 -11.92
C ASP A 40 14.94 -9.37 -12.74
N SER A 41 14.21 -10.42 -12.36
CA SER A 41 13.03 -10.88 -13.10
C SER A 41 11.97 -9.80 -13.30
N PHE A 42 11.80 -8.89 -12.35
CA PHE A 42 10.89 -7.74 -12.53
C PHE A 42 11.41 -6.77 -13.62
N VAL A 43 12.71 -6.49 -13.64
CA VAL A 43 13.33 -5.64 -14.68
C VAL A 43 13.19 -6.29 -16.05
N GLU A 44 13.42 -7.59 -16.15
CA GLU A 44 13.31 -8.35 -17.41
C GLU A 44 11.86 -8.40 -17.91
N ALA A 45 10.90 -8.69 -17.02
CA ALA A 45 9.48 -8.66 -17.36
C ALA A 45 9.03 -7.27 -17.81
N TYR A 46 9.47 -6.21 -17.11
CA TYR A 46 9.20 -4.84 -17.49
C TYR A 46 9.75 -4.48 -18.88
N ASN A 47 10.97 -4.89 -19.18
CA ASN A 47 11.59 -4.63 -20.50
C ASN A 47 10.82 -5.33 -21.64
N ALA A 48 10.28 -6.50 -21.38
CA ALA A 48 9.48 -7.26 -22.34
C ALA A 48 8.02 -6.79 -22.46
N ALA A 49 7.50 -6.08 -21.44
CA ALA A 49 6.11 -5.66 -21.38
C ALA A 49 5.77 -4.50 -22.33
N GLN A 50 4.51 -4.42 -22.71
CA GLN A 50 3.90 -3.28 -23.41
C GLN A 50 2.94 -2.54 -22.48
N THR A 51 2.53 -1.33 -22.87
CA THR A 51 1.51 -0.58 -22.15
C THR A 51 0.22 -1.39 -22.00
N GLY A 52 -0.31 -1.44 -20.77
CA GLY A 52 -1.52 -2.18 -20.43
C GLY A 52 -1.29 -3.62 -19.97
N ASP A 53 -0.10 -4.16 -20.13
CA ASP A 53 0.24 -5.52 -19.69
C ASP A 53 0.20 -5.67 -18.16
N LEU A 54 0.07 -6.91 -17.71
CA LEU A 54 0.11 -7.30 -16.31
C LEU A 54 1.43 -7.99 -15.98
N ILE A 55 2.10 -7.51 -14.93
CA ILE A 55 3.25 -8.16 -14.30
C ILE A 55 2.85 -8.63 -12.91
N THR A 56 2.95 -9.93 -12.65
CA THR A 56 2.73 -10.51 -11.32
C THR A 56 4.08 -10.92 -10.72
N LEU A 57 4.32 -10.50 -9.47
CA LEU A 57 5.55 -10.77 -8.72
C LEU A 57 5.27 -11.75 -7.58
N SER A 58 6.04 -12.82 -7.50
CA SER A 58 6.01 -13.73 -6.35
C SER A 58 6.46 -13.04 -5.06
N PRO A 59 6.32 -13.70 -3.89
CA PRO A 59 7.12 -13.34 -2.73
C PRO A 59 8.61 -13.28 -3.05
N GLY A 60 9.35 -12.37 -2.38
CA GLY A 60 10.80 -12.21 -2.54
C GLY A 60 11.22 -10.76 -2.76
N THR A 61 12.52 -10.54 -2.98
CA THR A 61 13.11 -9.20 -3.09
C THR A 61 13.57 -8.94 -4.51
N PHE A 62 12.97 -7.94 -5.16
CA PHE A 62 13.17 -7.62 -6.58
C PHE A 62 13.94 -6.33 -6.77
N ASN A 63 14.85 -6.33 -7.74
CA ASN A 63 15.36 -5.11 -8.34
C ASN A 63 14.25 -4.43 -9.16
N VAL A 64 14.25 -3.08 -9.16
CA VAL A 64 13.16 -2.31 -9.74
C VAL A 64 13.60 -1.54 -10.99
N PRO A 65 12.81 -1.53 -12.05
CA PRO A 65 13.05 -0.67 -13.20
C PRO A 65 12.57 0.77 -12.91
N THR A 66 13.01 1.73 -13.72
CA THR A 66 12.29 2.99 -13.86
C THR A 66 11.10 2.77 -14.79
N ILE A 67 9.90 3.05 -14.30
CA ILE A 67 8.65 2.82 -15.05
C ILE A 67 8.34 4.04 -15.92
N THR A 68 8.23 3.82 -17.23
CA THR A 68 7.90 4.88 -18.21
C THR A 68 6.64 4.59 -19.02
N LYS A 69 6.01 3.45 -18.79
CA LYS A 69 4.78 3.00 -19.46
C LYS A 69 3.75 2.55 -18.43
N SER A 70 2.48 2.77 -18.71
CA SER A 70 1.40 2.32 -17.84
C SER A 70 1.27 0.80 -17.87
N LEU A 71 1.27 0.18 -16.70
CA LEU A 71 1.20 -1.28 -16.50
C LEU A 71 0.30 -1.58 -15.30
N LYS A 72 -0.11 -2.84 -15.20
CA LYS A 72 -0.64 -3.41 -13.98
C LYS A 72 0.45 -4.25 -13.33
N ILE A 73 0.82 -3.93 -12.08
CA ILE A 73 1.87 -4.62 -11.33
C ILE A 73 1.26 -5.14 -10.04
N GLN A 74 1.32 -6.45 -9.81
CA GLN A 74 0.73 -7.12 -8.66
C GLN A 74 1.79 -7.96 -7.94
N GLY A 75 2.05 -7.63 -6.69
CA GLY A 75 2.88 -8.42 -5.79
C GLY A 75 2.05 -9.28 -4.85
N ALA A 76 2.69 -10.17 -4.10
CA ALA A 76 2.04 -11.12 -3.20
C ALA A 76 1.48 -10.49 -1.91
N GLY A 77 1.73 -9.23 -1.67
CA GLY A 77 1.34 -8.51 -0.46
C GLY A 77 2.51 -7.79 0.20
N TYR A 78 2.25 -7.01 1.23
CA TYR A 78 3.29 -6.26 1.94
C TYR A 78 3.48 -6.67 3.42
N ILE A 79 2.76 -7.68 3.88
CA ILE A 79 2.90 -8.29 5.21
C ILE A 79 3.30 -9.75 5.04
N ASP A 80 4.20 -10.23 5.90
CA ASP A 80 4.49 -11.65 6.02
C ASP A 80 3.47 -12.30 6.96
N ASP A 81 2.95 -13.44 6.56
CA ASP A 81 2.14 -14.35 7.38
C ASP A 81 2.72 -15.77 7.26
N PRO A 82 3.80 -16.06 8.01
CA PRO A 82 4.49 -17.34 7.94
C PRO A 82 3.61 -18.53 8.36
N ASP A 83 2.65 -18.31 9.25
CA ASP A 83 1.75 -19.34 9.75
C ASP A 83 0.85 -19.88 8.63
N ASN A 84 0.48 -19.01 7.69
CA ASN A 84 -0.26 -19.37 6.49
C ASN A 84 0.64 -19.53 5.25
N GLY A 85 1.97 -19.40 5.41
CA GLY A 85 2.94 -19.55 4.33
C GLY A 85 2.89 -18.43 3.28
N SER A 86 2.34 -17.28 3.66
CA SER A 86 2.32 -16.08 2.83
C SER A 86 3.50 -15.18 3.16
N TYR A 87 4.18 -14.71 2.13
CA TYR A 87 5.32 -13.81 2.26
C TYR A 87 5.17 -12.64 1.31
N ARG A 88 5.74 -11.49 1.70
CA ARG A 88 5.62 -10.24 0.98
C ARG A 88 6.49 -10.17 -0.28
N THR A 89 6.06 -9.35 -1.22
CA THR A 89 6.87 -8.88 -2.35
C THR A 89 7.60 -7.61 -1.95
N ILE A 90 8.93 -7.62 -2.00
CA ILE A 90 9.79 -6.51 -1.58
C ILE A 90 10.41 -5.85 -2.80
N LEU A 91 10.26 -4.54 -2.91
CA LEU A 91 10.98 -3.72 -3.86
C LEU A 91 12.24 -3.16 -3.18
N ASN A 92 13.42 -3.53 -3.68
CA ASN A 92 14.71 -3.27 -3.03
C ASN A 92 15.19 -1.81 -3.15
N TYR A 93 14.72 -1.08 -4.15
CA TYR A 93 15.11 0.29 -4.43
C TYR A 93 13.89 1.20 -4.61
N LYS A 94 14.14 2.51 -4.60
CA LYS A 94 13.13 3.52 -4.92
C LYS A 94 12.45 3.20 -6.25
N LEU A 95 11.12 3.10 -6.24
CA LEU A 95 10.34 2.92 -7.45
C LEU A 95 10.07 4.31 -8.07
N LYS A 96 10.72 4.57 -9.20
CA LYS A 96 10.51 5.79 -9.98
C LYS A 96 9.53 5.52 -11.10
N ILE A 97 8.51 6.35 -11.17
CA ILE A 97 7.49 6.31 -12.21
C ILE A 97 7.49 7.66 -12.93
N ASN A 98 7.80 7.64 -14.22
CA ASN A 98 7.83 8.80 -15.09
C ASN A 98 7.15 8.41 -16.41
N LEU A 99 5.81 8.33 -16.39
CA LEU A 99 5.03 7.89 -17.54
C LEU A 99 5.21 8.86 -18.70
N SER A 100 5.50 8.33 -19.87
CA SER A 100 5.63 9.09 -21.11
C SER A 100 4.25 9.45 -21.68
N GLU A 101 4.20 10.51 -22.47
CA GLU A 101 2.99 10.92 -23.18
C GLU A 101 2.43 9.75 -24.03
N GLY A 102 1.12 9.55 -23.97
CA GLY A 102 0.42 8.42 -24.60
C GLY A 102 0.46 7.10 -23.81
N ASN A 103 1.14 7.06 -22.64
CA ASN A 103 1.24 5.87 -21.79
C ASN A 103 0.87 6.20 -20.33
N THR A 104 -0.14 7.03 -20.11
CA THR A 104 -0.40 7.68 -18.82
C THR A 104 -1.65 7.18 -18.10
N ASP A 105 -2.42 6.31 -18.72
CA ASP A 105 -3.73 5.91 -18.21
C ASP A 105 -3.72 4.53 -17.56
N ASP A 106 -4.53 4.37 -16.50
CA ASP A 106 -4.86 3.09 -15.86
C ASP A 106 -3.68 2.33 -15.26
N PHE A 107 -2.66 3.04 -14.75
CA PHE A 107 -1.57 2.38 -14.02
C PHE A 107 -2.09 1.80 -12.70
N LEU A 108 -1.71 0.55 -12.41
CA LEU A 108 -2.00 -0.12 -11.15
C LEU A 108 -0.72 -0.67 -10.51
N LEU A 109 -0.52 -0.36 -9.24
CA LEU A 109 0.47 -1.01 -8.38
C LEU A 109 -0.24 -1.58 -7.15
N GLU A 110 -0.18 -2.88 -6.94
CA GLU A 110 -0.83 -3.55 -5.82
C GLU A 110 0.10 -4.54 -5.10
N GLY A 111 -0.04 -4.63 -3.79
CA GLY A 111 0.51 -5.73 -3.00
C GLY A 111 2.03 -5.75 -2.88
N VAL A 112 2.69 -4.60 -2.80
CA VAL A 112 4.15 -4.52 -2.65
C VAL A 112 4.57 -3.79 -1.38
N TYR A 113 5.71 -4.21 -0.85
CA TYR A 113 6.39 -3.62 0.28
C TYR A 113 7.69 -2.94 -0.18
N SER A 114 7.97 -1.76 0.34
CA SER A 114 9.26 -1.10 0.16
C SER A 114 9.65 -0.28 1.40
N HIS A 115 10.91 -0.37 1.80
CA HIS A 115 11.52 0.52 2.80
C HIS A 115 12.02 1.85 2.22
N VAL A 116 11.75 2.08 0.94
CA VAL A 116 12.15 3.31 0.25
C VAL A 116 10.94 3.94 -0.43
N ASP A 117 11.17 4.95 -1.23
CA ASP A 117 10.14 5.83 -1.77
C ASP A 117 9.47 5.25 -3.04
N LEU A 118 8.21 5.61 -3.21
CA LEU A 118 7.53 5.69 -4.49
C LEU A 118 7.58 7.15 -4.96
N GLU A 119 8.15 7.40 -6.11
CA GLU A 119 8.28 8.72 -6.71
C GLU A 119 7.61 8.75 -8.08
N VAL A 120 6.52 9.51 -8.19
CA VAL A 120 5.81 9.76 -9.46
C VAL A 120 6.21 11.14 -9.94
N THR A 121 6.93 11.20 -11.07
CA THR A 121 7.53 12.42 -11.63
C THR A 121 7.15 12.59 -13.09
N GLY A 122 7.58 13.69 -13.69
CA GLY A 122 7.37 13.98 -15.11
C GLY A 122 6.40 15.13 -15.34
N THR A 123 6.08 15.40 -16.59
CA THR A 123 5.21 16.51 -17.01
C THR A 123 3.90 16.05 -17.66
N ALA A 124 3.78 14.75 -17.95
CA ALA A 124 2.56 14.20 -18.55
C ALA A 124 1.39 14.22 -17.55
N THR A 125 0.17 14.36 -18.07
CA THR A 125 -1.04 14.18 -17.27
C THR A 125 -1.33 12.71 -17.09
N ILE A 126 -1.34 12.25 -15.84
CA ILE A 126 -1.58 10.86 -15.47
C ILE A 126 -3.03 10.69 -15.04
N ASN A 127 -3.76 9.78 -15.68
CA ASN A 127 -5.15 9.52 -15.36
C ASN A 127 -5.33 8.15 -14.70
N ARG A 128 -6.16 8.09 -13.65
CA ARG A 128 -6.56 6.84 -12.98
C ARG A 128 -5.38 6.00 -12.49
N PHE A 129 -4.36 6.66 -11.93
CA PHE A 129 -3.22 6.00 -11.30
C PHE A 129 -3.64 5.45 -9.94
N VAL A 130 -3.49 4.15 -9.74
CA VAL A 130 -3.91 3.46 -8.51
C VAL A 130 -2.73 2.80 -7.83
N VAL A 131 -2.54 3.10 -6.54
CA VAL A 131 -1.69 2.32 -5.63
C VAL A 131 -2.59 1.68 -4.60
N LYS A 132 -2.55 0.37 -4.49
CA LYS A 132 -3.48 -0.38 -3.65
C LYS A 132 -2.74 -1.41 -2.81
N ARG A 133 -3.08 -1.50 -1.52
CA ARG A 133 -2.50 -2.49 -0.61
C ARG A 133 -0.97 -2.54 -0.68
N CYS A 134 -0.35 -1.36 -0.62
CA CYS A 134 1.10 -1.20 -0.65
C CYS A 134 1.62 -0.54 0.64
N ARG A 135 2.87 -0.82 0.95
CA ARG A 135 3.59 -0.10 2.00
C ARG A 135 4.84 0.55 1.42
N PHE A 136 4.99 1.86 1.63
CA PHE A 136 6.18 2.65 1.28
C PHE A 136 6.63 3.50 2.46
N ASP A 137 7.92 3.85 2.51
CA ASP A 137 8.38 4.88 3.44
C ASP A 137 7.79 6.23 3.04
N ASN A 138 8.08 6.70 1.85
CA ASN A 138 7.46 7.92 1.35
C ASN A 138 6.78 7.69 -0.01
N VAL A 139 5.76 8.51 -0.28
CA VAL A 139 5.09 8.55 -1.57
C VAL A 139 5.04 10.00 -2.03
N TYR A 140 5.61 10.29 -3.18
CA TYR A 140 5.66 11.63 -3.75
C TYR A 140 5.07 11.65 -5.16
N PHE A 141 4.13 12.57 -5.36
CA PHE A 141 3.65 12.96 -6.67
C PHE A 141 4.16 14.37 -6.95
N SER A 142 5.23 14.47 -7.73
CA SER A 142 5.90 15.74 -8.02
C SER A 142 6.01 15.99 -9.52
N GLY A 143 5.58 17.15 -9.96
CA GLY A 143 5.70 17.60 -11.35
C GLY A 143 4.56 17.16 -12.27
N SER A 144 4.09 15.92 -12.17
CA SER A 144 2.98 15.42 -12.99
C SER A 144 1.63 15.96 -12.54
N THR A 145 0.78 16.30 -13.51
CA THR A 145 -0.65 16.47 -13.25
C THR A 145 -1.29 15.10 -13.09
N THR A 146 -2.03 14.87 -11.99
CA THR A 146 -2.77 13.63 -11.79
C THR A 146 -4.27 13.89 -11.80
N ASN A 147 -5.05 13.04 -12.47
CA ASN A 147 -6.49 13.14 -12.53
C ASN A 147 -7.17 11.80 -12.23
N GLY A 148 -8.05 11.77 -11.24
CA GLY A 148 -8.77 10.56 -10.82
C GLY A 148 -7.86 9.49 -10.23
N SER A 149 -6.70 9.88 -9.67
CA SER A 149 -5.71 8.98 -9.08
C SER A 149 -6.02 8.71 -7.61
N ARG A 150 -5.59 7.56 -7.10
CA ARG A 150 -5.91 7.17 -5.74
C ARG A 150 -4.89 6.25 -5.07
N LEU A 151 -4.83 6.36 -3.75
CA LEU A 151 -4.18 5.43 -2.84
C LEU A 151 -5.26 4.71 -2.04
N GLU A 152 -5.27 3.38 -2.06
CA GLU A 152 -6.27 2.56 -1.36
C GLU A 152 -5.60 1.50 -0.49
N HIS A 153 -6.02 1.35 0.77
CA HIS A 153 -5.51 0.33 1.69
C HIS A 153 -3.98 0.37 1.84
N CYS A 154 -3.39 1.57 1.72
CA CYS A 154 -1.95 1.76 1.76
C CYS A 154 -1.45 2.14 3.16
N ARG A 155 -0.18 1.80 3.43
CA ARG A 155 0.57 2.33 4.58
C ARG A 155 1.73 3.17 4.10
N ILE A 156 1.76 4.43 4.52
CA ILE A 156 2.84 5.37 4.26
C ILE A 156 3.55 5.63 5.58
N ALA A 157 4.76 5.05 5.72
CA ALA A 157 5.50 5.06 7.00
C ALA A 157 6.27 6.36 7.25
N GLY A 158 6.42 7.20 6.27
CA GLY A 158 7.03 8.52 6.32
C GLY A 158 6.08 9.60 5.82
N TYR A 159 6.35 10.14 4.66
CA TYR A 159 5.62 11.28 4.11
C TYR A 159 4.78 10.93 2.88
N LEU A 160 3.56 11.44 2.84
CA LEU A 160 2.75 11.52 1.63
C LEU A 160 2.80 12.97 1.13
N GLY A 161 3.49 13.20 0.01
CA GLY A 161 3.58 14.49 -0.67
C GLY A 161 2.84 14.44 -2.00
N ILE A 162 1.77 15.22 -2.11
CA ILE A 162 0.97 15.33 -3.35
C ILE A 162 1.12 16.75 -3.86
N GLY A 163 1.65 16.88 -5.07
CA GLY A 163 1.92 18.15 -5.71
C GLY A 163 0.65 18.98 -6.00
N THR A 164 0.84 20.23 -6.37
CA THR A 164 -0.22 21.23 -6.56
C THR A 164 -1.13 20.94 -7.77
N ASN A 165 -0.76 20.00 -8.63
CA ASN A 165 -1.47 19.70 -9.88
C ASN A 165 -2.34 18.43 -9.79
N ALA A 166 -2.64 17.95 -8.59
CA ALA A 166 -3.51 16.78 -8.43
C ALA A 166 -4.99 17.18 -8.51
N VAL A 167 -5.71 16.59 -9.46
CA VAL A 167 -7.14 16.79 -9.65
C VAL A 167 -7.85 15.48 -9.34
N ASN A 168 -8.92 15.54 -8.54
CA ASN A 168 -9.69 14.35 -8.14
C ASN A 168 -8.82 13.24 -7.52
N PHE A 169 -7.81 13.61 -6.73
CA PHE A 169 -6.96 12.66 -6.03
C PHE A 169 -7.62 12.22 -4.72
N SER A 170 -7.60 10.92 -4.44
CA SER A 170 -8.17 10.39 -3.22
C SER A 170 -7.24 9.43 -2.46
N VAL A 171 -7.36 9.44 -1.15
CA VAL A 171 -6.70 8.51 -0.22
C VAL A 171 -7.79 7.83 0.58
N VAL A 172 -7.94 6.54 0.42
CA VAL A 172 -9.09 5.79 0.95
C VAL A 172 -8.62 4.60 1.79
N ASN A 173 -9.24 4.38 2.93
CA ASN A 173 -8.93 3.27 3.86
C ASN A 173 -7.41 3.08 4.04
N SER A 174 -6.67 4.17 4.26
CA SER A 174 -5.20 4.17 4.28
C SER A 174 -4.66 4.77 5.57
N ILE A 175 -3.43 4.39 5.92
CA ILE A 175 -2.72 4.90 7.10
C ILE A 175 -1.53 5.72 6.62
N VAL A 176 -1.52 7.00 6.96
CA VAL A 176 -0.47 7.94 6.58
C VAL A 176 0.22 8.47 7.83
N ARG A 177 1.53 8.27 7.95
CA ARG A 177 2.27 8.76 9.11
C ARG A 177 2.37 10.29 9.10
N ASN A 178 2.75 10.89 7.98
CA ASN A 178 2.80 12.34 7.85
C ASN A 178 2.30 12.79 6.48
N MET A 179 1.49 13.82 6.46
CA MET A 179 1.19 14.56 5.24
C MET A 179 2.21 15.69 5.09
N SER A 180 2.76 15.87 3.90
CA SER A 180 3.52 17.06 3.53
C SER A 180 2.69 17.92 2.57
N GLY A 181 2.72 19.24 2.82
CA GLY A 181 1.74 20.18 2.35
C GLY A 181 1.45 20.21 0.85
N ASN A 182 0.18 20.42 0.60
CA ASN A 182 -0.30 21.03 -0.63
C ASN A 182 -1.09 22.29 -0.25
N THR A 183 -0.60 23.44 -0.58
CA THR A 183 -1.11 24.70 -0.09
C THR A 183 -2.07 25.41 -1.03
N THR A 184 -2.01 25.13 -2.30
CA THR A 184 -2.86 25.83 -3.28
C THR A 184 -3.09 25.00 -4.55
N GLY A 185 -4.32 24.87 -4.99
CA GLY A 185 -4.69 24.43 -6.33
C GLY A 185 -5.27 23.02 -6.47
N SER A 186 -5.02 22.12 -5.54
CA SER A 186 -5.57 20.76 -5.60
C SER A 186 -6.32 20.41 -4.34
N ILE A 187 -7.51 19.87 -4.48
CA ILE A 187 -8.27 19.32 -3.36
C ILE A 187 -8.07 17.82 -3.35
N ILE A 188 -7.39 17.34 -2.29
CA ILE A 188 -7.20 15.92 -2.05
C ILE A 188 -8.32 15.46 -1.12
N VAL A 189 -8.94 14.35 -1.42
CA VAL A 189 -10.02 13.77 -0.61
C VAL A 189 -9.48 12.59 0.18
N TYR A 190 -9.52 12.68 1.50
CA TYR A 190 -9.21 11.58 2.41
C TYR A 190 -10.52 11.00 2.94
N ARG A 191 -10.71 9.70 2.76
CA ARG A 191 -11.88 8.98 3.28
C ARG A 191 -11.45 7.77 4.09
N ASN A 192 -12.16 7.53 5.20
CA ASN A 192 -11.97 6.35 6.03
C ASN A 192 -10.48 6.07 6.32
N SER A 193 -9.71 7.11 6.64
CA SER A 193 -8.25 7.02 6.74
C SER A 193 -7.75 7.51 8.10
N ILE A 194 -6.55 7.07 8.48
CA ILE A 194 -5.85 7.53 9.69
C ILE A 194 -4.64 8.33 9.27
N ILE A 195 -4.55 9.58 9.73
CA ILE A 195 -3.41 10.47 9.50
C ILE A 195 -2.74 10.77 10.85
N HIS A 196 -1.51 10.27 11.05
CA HIS A 196 -0.80 10.40 12.31
C HIS A 196 -0.12 11.75 12.51
N GLY A 197 0.21 12.48 11.45
CA GLY A 197 0.90 13.74 11.56
C GLY A 197 0.76 14.62 10.32
N PHE A 198 1.09 15.88 10.52
CA PHE A 198 1.08 16.90 9.49
C PHE A 198 2.42 17.62 9.52
N ASN A 199 3.11 17.65 8.39
CA ASN A 199 4.36 18.35 8.24
C ASN A 199 4.13 19.62 7.41
N SER A 200 3.54 20.62 8.03
CA SER A 200 3.39 21.93 7.42
C SER A 200 3.81 23.01 8.43
N TYR A 201 5.08 23.37 8.40
CA TYR A 201 5.58 24.38 9.34
C TYR A 201 5.11 25.80 8.95
N TYR A 202 4.91 26.06 7.67
CA TYR A 202 4.56 27.40 7.15
C TYR A 202 3.26 27.44 6.38
N ASP A 203 2.81 26.31 5.81
CA ASP A 203 1.68 26.28 4.90
C ASP A 203 0.60 25.33 5.40
N LYS A 204 -0.61 25.84 5.57
CA LYS A 204 -1.76 25.03 5.94
C LYS A 204 -2.17 24.13 4.80
N ILE A 205 -2.56 22.92 5.14
CA ILE A 205 -3.02 21.91 4.18
C ILE A 205 -4.47 22.18 3.78
N VAL A 206 -4.73 22.22 2.48
CA VAL A 206 -6.09 22.24 1.91
C VAL A 206 -6.44 20.82 1.51
N ALA A 207 -7.42 20.22 2.19
CA ALA A 207 -7.90 18.87 1.87
C ALA A 207 -9.33 18.66 2.39
N ASN A 208 -10.03 17.69 1.82
CA ASN A 208 -11.32 17.22 2.30
C ASN A 208 -11.13 15.93 3.09
N PHE A 209 -11.60 15.90 4.32
CA PHE A 209 -11.56 14.73 5.19
C PHE A 209 -12.98 14.26 5.50
N GLU A 210 -13.24 12.99 5.24
CA GLU A 210 -14.51 12.35 5.54
C GLU A 210 -14.26 11.02 6.26
N ASN A 211 -14.91 10.82 7.40
CA ASN A 211 -14.81 9.61 8.23
C ASN A 211 -13.36 9.29 8.66
N CYS A 212 -12.53 10.30 8.91
CA CYS A 212 -11.10 10.14 9.19
C CYS A 212 -10.77 10.30 10.68
N ILE A 213 -9.67 9.67 11.11
CA ILE A 213 -9.03 9.90 12.41
C ILE A 213 -7.74 10.69 12.18
N LEU A 214 -7.67 11.90 12.73
CA LEU A 214 -6.55 12.82 12.59
C LEU A 214 -5.77 12.90 13.91
N ASN A 215 -4.64 12.20 13.96
CA ASN A 215 -3.76 12.20 15.13
C ASN A 215 -2.76 13.33 15.00
N GLY A 216 -3.15 14.54 15.37
CA GLY A 216 -2.23 15.68 15.46
C GLY A 216 -1.18 15.45 16.55
N SER A 217 0.10 15.62 16.24
CA SER A 217 1.13 15.57 17.25
C SER A 217 1.09 16.83 18.12
N SER A 218 1.21 16.65 19.43
CA SER A 218 1.25 17.70 20.47
C SER A 218 2.56 18.51 20.49
N GLY A 219 3.37 18.47 19.44
CA GLY A 219 4.63 19.22 19.37
C GLY A 219 4.35 20.69 19.09
N ASN A 220 4.50 21.55 20.10
CA ASN A 220 4.67 23.03 20.08
C ASN A 220 3.89 23.89 19.05
N PHE A 221 2.81 23.40 18.45
CA PHE A 221 2.07 24.09 17.40
C PHE A 221 0.74 24.62 17.94
N GLN A 222 0.71 25.92 18.19
CA GLN A 222 -0.50 26.66 18.60
C GLN A 222 -1.45 26.94 17.42
N HIS A 223 -1.27 26.30 16.25
CA HIS A 223 -2.01 26.64 15.04
C HIS A 223 -2.69 25.39 14.43
N SER A 224 -3.87 25.58 13.88
CA SER A 224 -4.52 24.58 13.04
C SER A 224 -3.65 24.27 11.82
N TYR A 225 -3.41 23.00 11.55
CA TYR A 225 -2.68 22.54 10.36
C TYR A 225 -3.54 22.60 9.10
N LEU A 226 -4.84 22.72 9.25
CA LEU A 226 -5.78 22.73 8.15
C LEU A 226 -6.09 24.17 7.73
N HIS A 227 -6.14 24.39 6.44
CA HIS A 227 -6.55 25.66 5.84
C HIS A 227 -8.05 25.85 6.05
N GLU A 228 -8.51 27.09 6.11
CA GLU A 228 -9.92 27.46 6.26
C GLU A 228 -10.83 26.87 5.17
N ASN A 229 -10.30 26.68 3.97
CA ASN A 229 -11.01 26.10 2.82
C ASN A 229 -11.05 24.56 2.83
N SER A 230 -10.47 23.90 3.85
CA SER A 230 -10.65 22.46 4.00
C SER A 230 -12.09 22.12 4.38
N VAL A 231 -12.52 20.93 4.00
CA VAL A 231 -13.81 20.38 4.41
C VAL A 231 -13.58 19.20 5.35
N VAL A 232 -14.24 19.20 6.50
CA VAL A 232 -14.08 18.13 7.50
C VAL A 232 -15.46 17.61 7.89
N LYS A 233 -15.69 16.31 7.64
CA LYS A 233 -16.98 15.69 7.91
C LYS A 233 -16.80 14.34 8.61
N ASN A 234 -17.52 14.13 9.72
CA ASN A 234 -17.45 12.92 10.53
C ASN A 234 -15.99 12.51 10.86
N CYS A 235 -15.21 13.45 11.40
CA CYS A 235 -13.80 13.24 11.70
C CYS A 235 -13.51 13.42 13.19
N LEU A 236 -12.57 12.59 13.69
CA LEU A 236 -12.09 12.64 15.05
C LEU A 236 -10.63 13.11 15.09
N SER A 237 -10.27 13.94 16.08
CA SER A 237 -8.88 14.28 16.35
C SER A 237 -8.52 14.05 17.82
N PHE A 238 -7.24 13.70 18.05
CA PHE A 238 -6.64 13.67 19.38
C PHE A 238 -6.06 15.02 19.80
N TYR A 239 -6.16 16.03 18.95
CA TYR A 239 -5.72 17.38 19.20
C TYR A 239 -6.89 18.38 19.08
N GLU A 240 -7.28 19.02 20.18
CA GLU A 240 -8.44 19.92 20.23
C GLU A 240 -8.37 21.13 19.28
N GLY A 241 -7.17 21.54 18.88
CA GLY A 241 -6.96 22.64 17.94
C GLY A 241 -7.04 22.26 16.47
N MET A 242 -7.15 20.97 16.12
CA MET A 242 -7.02 20.47 14.75
C MET A 242 -7.98 21.15 13.75
N PHE A 243 -9.22 21.34 14.15
CA PHE A 243 -10.27 21.89 13.28
C PHE A 243 -10.51 23.38 13.47
N ASN A 244 -9.66 24.07 14.24
CA ASN A 244 -9.78 25.51 14.44
C ASN A 244 -9.50 26.25 13.13
N GLY A 245 -10.37 27.20 12.79
CA GLY A 245 -10.26 28.00 11.56
C GLY A 245 -10.80 27.33 10.30
N VAL A 246 -11.13 26.04 10.31
CA VAL A 246 -11.82 25.38 9.20
C VAL A 246 -13.26 25.89 9.13
N LEU A 247 -13.67 26.42 7.97
CA LEU A 247 -15.00 27.03 7.79
C LEU A 247 -16.09 25.97 7.58
N SER A 248 -15.78 24.90 6.84
CA SER A 248 -16.73 23.83 6.53
C SER A 248 -16.44 22.59 7.37
N LYS A 249 -17.18 22.42 8.46
CA LYS A 249 -17.06 21.26 9.32
C LYS A 249 -18.41 20.78 9.83
N GLU A 250 -18.59 19.45 9.82
CA GLU A 250 -19.80 18.75 10.25
C GLU A 250 -19.39 17.52 11.08
N ASN A 251 -20.01 17.32 12.24
CA ASN A 251 -19.74 16.17 13.12
C ASN A 251 -18.24 15.94 13.36
N VAL A 252 -17.57 16.91 13.99
CA VAL A 252 -16.16 16.77 14.39
C VAL A 252 -16.07 16.48 15.86
N TRP A 253 -15.18 15.56 16.22
CA TRP A 253 -15.01 15.09 17.61
C TRP A 253 -13.55 15.24 18.06
N TYR A 254 -13.41 15.33 19.36
CA TYR A 254 -12.12 15.28 20.04
C TYR A 254 -12.16 14.20 21.12
N SER A 255 -11.09 13.41 21.22
CA SER A 255 -10.96 12.34 22.19
C SER A 255 -9.48 12.05 22.47
N ASN A 256 -9.20 10.96 23.16
CA ASN A 256 -7.85 10.47 23.38
C ASN A 256 -7.68 9.06 22.82
N LYS A 257 -6.45 8.67 22.58
CA LYS A 257 -6.13 7.39 21.95
C LYS A 257 -6.58 6.18 22.78
N THR A 258 -6.53 6.28 24.11
CA THR A 258 -6.96 5.18 25.00
C THR A 258 -8.46 4.93 24.88
N GLU A 259 -9.28 5.97 24.80
CA GLU A 259 -10.72 5.84 24.56
C GLU A 259 -11.00 5.21 23.19
N ILE A 260 -10.26 5.62 22.17
CA ILE A 260 -10.50 5.20 20.78
C ILE A 260 -9.92 3.83 20.48
N TRP A 261 -8.69 3.53 20.89
CA TRP A 261 -7.93 2.33 20.52
C TRP A 261 -7.61 1.40 21.70
N GLY A 262 -8.12 1.70 22.89
CA GLY A 262 -7.82 0.95 24.11
C GLY A 262 -6.41 1.18 24.67
N SER A 263 -5.54 1.94 23.98
CA SER A 263 -4.17 2.25 24.41
C SER A 263 -3.61 3.47 23.67
N ASP A 264 -2.51 4.04 24.18
CA ASP A 264 -1.79 5.15 23.51
C ASP A 264 -0.93 4.61 22.36
N LYS A 265 -1.58 4.34 21.22
CA LYS A 265 -0.91 3.85 20.01
C LYS A 265 -0.24 4.99 19.23
N GLY A 266 1.02 4.74 18.82
CA GLY A 266 1.72 5.51 17.79
C GLY A 266 1.51 4.94 16.41
N TYR A 267 2.28 5.42 15.42
CA TYR A 267 2.34 4.78 14.10
C TYR A 267 2.98 3.37 14.21
N SER A 268 2.37 2.41 13.52
CA SER A 268 2.87 1.03 13.41
C SER A 268 2.63 0.51 12.00
N ASP A 269 3.54 -0.31 11.49
CA ASP A 269 3.40 -0.97 10.18
C ASP A 269 2.44 -2.17 10.21
N THR A 270 2.08 -2.65 11.40
CA THR A 270 1.27 -3.88 11.56
C THR A 270 -0.02 -3.68 12.36
N ASP A 271 -0.19 -2.56 13.05
CA ASP A 271 -1.40 -2.32 13.86
C ASP A 271 -2.60 -2.04 12.94
N LEU A 272 -3.71 -2.71 13.20
CA LEU A 272 -4.98 -2.50 12.49
C LEU A 272 -5.77 -1.30 13.01
N TYR A 273 -5.37 -0.68 14.14
CA TYR A 273 -6.06 0.46 14.75
C TYR A 273 -7.57 0.23 14.95
N GLU A 274 -7.94 -0.95 15.37
CA GLU A 274 -9.33 -1.27 15.69
C GLU A 274 -9.85 -0.34 16.78
N LEU A 275 -11.06 0.15 16.59
CA LEU A 275 -11.73 0.96 17.57
C LEU A 275 -12.26 0.08 18.73
N THR A 276 -12.33 0.64 19.92
CA THR A 276 -13.09 0.03 21.02
C THR A 276 -14.58 -0.04 20.69
N ASP A 277 -15.32 -0.97 21.27
CA ASP A 277 -16.77 -1.11 21.02
C ASP A 277 -17.55 0.17 21.34
N ASP A 278 -17.15 0.88 22.39
CA ASP A 278 -17.71 2.18 22.74
C ASP A 278 -17.42 3.22 21.65
N ALA A 279 -16.19 3.26 21.14
CA ALA A 279 -15.81 4.18 20.08
C ALA A 279 -16.53 3.88 18.76
N LYS A 280 -16.71 2.60 18.39
CA LYS A 280 -17.47 2.18 17.20
C LYS A 280 -18.91 2.67 17.22
N SER A 281 -19.54 2.60 18.38
CA SER A 281 -20.94 3.04 18.54
C SER A 281 -21.10 4.56 18.60
N LYS A 282 -20.08 5.28 19.09
CA LYS A 282 -20.12 6.73 19.31
C LYS A 282 -19.70 7.54 18.11
N TYR A 283 -18.69 7.07 17.37
CA TYR A 283 -18.08 7.80 16.26
C TYR A 283 -18.41 7.13 14.93
N VAL A 284 -19.54 7.51 14.36
CA VAL A 284 -20.11 6.87 13.17
C VAL A 284 -19.88 7.75 11.96
N GLY A 285 -19.45 7.13 10.87
CA GLY A 285 -19.22 7.77 9.58
C GLY A 285 -20.51 8.17 8.85
N THR A 286 -20.35 8.84 7.72
CA THR A 286 -21.46 9.25 6.83
C THR A 286 -22.20 8.06 6.22
N ASP A 287 -21.57 6.90 6.19
CA ASP A 287 -22.06 5.61 5.68
C ASP A 287 -22.73 4.74 6.76
N GLY A 288 -22.82 5.24 7.99
CA GLY A 288 -23.37 4.49 9.12
C GLY A 288 -22.44 3.44 9.71
N LYS A 289 -21.18 3.37 9.26
CA LYS A 289 -20.14 2.48 9.79
C LYS A 289 -19.18 3.25 10.70
N GLU A 290 -18.25 2.55 11.35
CA GLU A 290 -17.21 3.18 12.15
C GLU A 290 -16.31 4.10 11.30
N ILE A 291 -15.76 5.16 11.91
CA ILE A 291 -14.77 6.02 11.25
C ILE A 291 -13.39 5.36 11.18
N GLY A 292 -12.50 5.89 10.36
CA GLY A 292 -11.16 5.34 10.19
C GLY A 292 -11.12 4.19 9.18
N ILE A 293 -10.06 3.40 9.21
CA ILE A 293 -9.74 2.46 8.13
C ILE A 293 -10.72 1.28 7.99
N HIS A 294 -11.54 1.02 9.00
CA HIS A 294 -12.53 -0.07 8.96
C HIS A 294 -13.92 0.38 8.48
N GLY A 295 -14.11 1.68 8.24
CA GLY A 295 -15.32 2.21 7.59
C GLY A 295 -15.34 1.99 6.09
N GLY A 296 -16.41 2.45 5.44
CA GLY A 296 -16.58 2.33 4.00
C GLY A 296 -17.09 0.95 3.55
N ASP A 297 -17.28 0.81 2.24
CA ASP A 297 -17.80 -0.44 1.67
C ASP A 297 -16.76 -1.57 1.67
N VAL A 298 -15.50 -1.21 1.54
CA VAL A 298 -14.37 -2.16 1.58
C VAL A 298 -13.43 -1.74 2.71
N PRO A 299 -13.56 -2.32 3.93
CA PRO A 299 -12.66 -2.06 5.05
C PRO A 299 -11.21 -2.38 4.72
N PHE A 300 -10.28 -1.73 5.45
CA PHE A 300 -8.84 -1.98 5.29
C PHE A 300 -8.49 -3.46 5.48
N THR A 301 -7.66 -3.96 4.61
CA THR A 301 -7.08 -5.29 4.69
C THR A 301 -5.68 -5.33 4.14
N PHE A 302 -4.85 -6.21 4.67
CA PHE A 302 -3.50 -6.46 4.16
C PHE A 302 -3.47 -7.38 2.94
N THR A 303 -4.51 -8.21 2.77
CA THR A 303 -4.55 -9.23 1.71
C THR A 303 -4.81 -8.59 0.36
N PRO A 304 -3.99 -8.83 -0.66
CA PRO A 304 -4.22 -8.34 -2.02
C PRO A 304 -5.55 -8.86 -2.61
N SER A 305 -6.09 -8.16 -3.62
CA SER A 305 -7.36 -8.53 -4.25
C SER A 305 -7.27 -9.76 -5.17
N HIS A 306 -6.07 -10.06 -5.67
CA HIS A 306 -5.86 -11.25 -6.50
C HIS A 306 -5.71 -12.53 -5.64
N PRO A 307 -5.95 -13.72 -6.20
CA PRO A 307 -5.90 -14.97 -5.46
C PRO A 307 -4.56 -15.20 -4.78
N GLN A 308 -4.59 -15.58 -3.52
CA GLN A 308 -3.44 -15.91 -2.68
C GLN A 308 -3.52 -17.34 -2.21
N ILE A 309 -2.38 -18.02 -2.14
CA ILE A 309 -2.28 -19.32 -1.48
C ILE A 309 -2.23 -19.06 0.03
N THR A 310 -3.32 -19.40 0.73
CA THR A 310 -3.43 -19.20 2.19
C THR A 310 -3.05 -20.45 2.98
N LYS A 311 -3.01 -21.62 2.33
CA LYS A 311 -2.55 -22.86 2.94
C LYS A 311 -1.91 -23.75 1.90
N ARG A 312 -0.78 -24.37 2.25
CA ARG A 312 -0.16 -25.43 1.47
C ARG A 312 0.25 -26.59 2.39
N ASP A 313 -0.15 -27.80 2.05
CA ASP A 313 0.31 -29.04 2.66
C ASP A 313 0.87 -29.94 1.56
N ILE A 314 2.17 -30.06 1.52
CA ILE A 314 2.89 -30.86 0.54
C ILE A 314 3.58 -31.98 1.29
N ALA A 315 3.14 -33.22 1.05
CA ALA A 315 3.76 -34.38 1.68
C ALA A 315 5.25 -34.47 1.33
N THR A 316 6.08 -34.74 2.32
CA THR A 316 7.53 -34.92 2.15
C THR A 316 7.93 -36.26 1.52
N LYS A 317 6.97 -37.16 1.38
CA LYS A 317 7.19 -38.49 0.81
C LYS A 317 6.03 -38.87 -0.11
N THR A 318 6.35 -39.63 -1.17
CA THR A 318 5.33 -40.22 -2.03
C THR A 318 4.72 -41.45 -1.36
N SER A 319 3.43 -41.68 -1.59
CA SER A 319 2.71 -42.89 -1.23
C SER A 319 2.04 -43.46 -2.49
N GLY A 320 2.34 -44.73 -2.81
CA GLY A 320 1.83 -45.37 -4.02
C GLY A 320 2.23 -44.65 -5.33
N GLY A 321 3.45 -44.05 -5.35
CA GLY A 321 3.95 -43.29 -6.50
C GLY A 321 3.32 -41.90 -6.69
N LYS A 322 2.51 -41.45 -5.75
CA LYS A 322 1.84 -40.14 -5.77
C LYS A 322 2.32 -39.24 -4.64
N LEU A 323 2.52 -37.98 -4.91
CA LEU A 323 2.75 -36.95 -3.89
C LEU A 323 1.43 -36.31 -3.52
N LYS A 324 1.08 -36.30 -2.21
CA LYS A 324 -0.11 -35.56 -1.75
C LYS A 324 0.23 -34.08 -1.75
N VAL A 325 -0.57 -33.28 -2.42
CA VAL A 325 -0.52 -31.82 -2.42
C VAL A 325 -1.92 -31.31 -2.11
N GLU A 326 -2.02 -30.45 -1.10
CA GLU A 326 -3.26 -29.76 -0.74
C GLU A 326 -2.95 -28.25 -0.72
N ILE A 327 -3.69 -27.48 -1.48
CA ILE A 327 -3.52 -26.02 -1.58
C ILE A 327 -4.89 -25.38 -1.40
N THR A 328 -4.97 -24.41 -0.48
CA THR A 328 -6.13 -23.52 -0.36
C THR A 328 -5.77 -22.18 -0.99
N VAL A 329 -6.67 -21.68 -1.83
CA VAL A 329 -6.53 -20.39 -2.51
C VAL A 329 -7.72 -19.52 -2.13
N GLU A 330 -7.47 -18.30 -1.70
CA GLU A 330 -8.49 -17.31 -1.38
C GLU A 330 -8.26 -16.04 -2.19
N ALA A 331 -9.33 -15.40 -2.60
CA ALA A 331 -9.34 -14.08 -3.21
C ALA A 331 -10.30 -13.20 -2.43
N GLN A 332 -9.95 -11.92 -2.26
CA GLN A 332 -10.87 -10.95 -1.69
C GLN A 332 -11.84 -10.48 -2.77
N GLU A 333 -13.08 -10.28 -2.40
CA GLU A 333 -14.05 -9.56 -3.23
C GLU A 333 -13.57 -8.11 -3.43
N ASN A 334 -13.72 -7.59 -4.64
CA ASN A 334 -13.30 -6.23 -5.01
C ASN A 334 -14.30 -5.19 -4.50
#